data_66ff406024ab3aae9749505e8f8b03c0
#
_entry.id   66ff406024ab3aae9749505e8f8b03c0
#
_cell.length_a   1.000
_cell.length_b   1.000
_cell.length_c   1.000
_cell.angle_alpha   90.00
_cell.angle_beta   90.00
_cell.angle_gamma   90.00
#
_symmetry.space_group_name_H-M   'P 1'
#
loop_
_entity.id
_entity.type
_entity.pdbx_description
1 polymer ?
#
loop_
_entity_poly.entity_id
_entity_poly.type
_entity_poly.pdbx_seq_one_letter_code
_entity_poly.pdbx_strand_id
1 'polypeptide(L)'
;MAHTLLLVDDERKVIEFMEPFLRQEGFQIITAATGTEALAKARDFKPSLVILDWMLPELSGIEVCRELRKSSRVGIIMVTARIEETDKLIGLEVGADDYMTKPFSLRELAARIRSVLRRMEGGSVSEDLLERGELTISETQCRVWKRGQEIQLTPTEFKLLLTLASRPGVVYSRLQLLQAAMEDDIHNDERTADAHISRIRKKIEDDPAEPVFIKTVYGFGYRFEQQP
;
A
#
# COMPACT_ATOMS: atom_id res chain seq x y z
N MET A 1 14.78 -9.68 13.12
CA MET A 1 13.96 -10.47 14.10
C MET A 1 12.61 -10.75 13.46
N ALA A 2 11.94 -11.86 13.80
CA ALA A 2 10.61 -12.11 13.25
C ALA A 2 9.58 -11.21 13.97
N HIS A 3 8.76 -10.49 13.21
CA HIS A 3 7.69 -9.66 13.77
C HIS A 3 6.53 -10.51 14.27
N THR A 4 5.98 -10.14 15.41
CA THR A 4 4.77 -10.77 15.97
C THR A 4 3.56 -9.95 15.56
N LEU A 5 2.57 -10.59 14.93
CA LEU A 5 1.31 -9.99 14.54
C LEU A 5 0.18 -10.52 15.42
N LEU A 6 -0.74 -9.66 15.83
CA LEU A 6 -1.98 -10.04 16.50
C LEU A 6 -3.12 -9.94 15.51
N LEU A 7 -3.75 -11.08 15.18
CA LEU A 7 -4.95 -11.16 14.33
C LEU A 7 -6.18 -11.14 15.23
N VAL A 8 -7.07 -10.20 14.99
CA VAL A 8 -8.30 -10.01 15.77
C VAL A 8 -9.50 -10.04 14.85
N ASP A 9 -10.27 -11.12 14.91
CA ASP A 9 -11.47 -11.33 14.13
C ASP A 9 -12.32 -12.38 14.86
N ASP A 10 -13.63 -12.17 15.00
CA ASP A 10 -14.54 -13.10 15.66
C ASP A 10 -14.91 -14.30 14.74
N GLU A 11 -14.72 -14.14 13.44
CA GLU A 11 -14.89 -15.20 12.47
C GLU A 11 -13.64 -16.10 12.41
N ARG A 12 -13.69 -17.24 13.09
CA ARG A 12 -12.60 -18.24 13.10
C ARG A 12 -12.10 -18.61 11.70
N LYS A 13 -12.99 -18.65 10.70
CA LYS A 13 -12.62 -18.95 9.30
C LYS A 13 -11.70 -17.89 8.70
N VAL A 14 -11.85 -16.61 9.06
CA VAL A 14 -11.00 -15.50 8.60
C VAL A 14 -9.61 -15.66 9.19
N ILE A 15 -9.50 -15.99 10.46
CA ILE A 15 -8.19 -16.29 11.10
C ILE A 15 -7.53 -17.50 10.44
N GLU A 16 -8.26 -18.63 10.28
CA GLU A 16 -7.75 -19.84 9.63
C GLU A 16 -7.32 -19.61 8.16
N PHE A 17 -7.89 -18.62 7.48
CA PHE A 17 -7.49 -18.21 6.14
C PHE A 17 -6.20 -17.36 6.14
N MET A 18 -6.06 -16.42 7.07
CA MET A 18 -4.91 -15.51 7.13
C MET A 18 -3.66 -16.14 7.76
N GLU A 19 -3.83 -16.85 8.87
CA GLU A 19 -2.72 -17.31 9.71
C GLU A 19 -1.69 -18.18 8.99
N PRO A 20 -2.05 -19.23 8.21
CA PRO A 20 -1.06 -20.08 7.54
C PRO A 20 -0.21 -19.29 6.53
N PHE A 21 -0.83 -18.40 5.78
CA PHE A 21 -0.15 -17.57 4.80
C PHE A 21 0.84 -16.60 5.48
N LEU A 22 0.41 -15.91 6.53
CA LEU A 22 1.27 -14.94 7.23
C LEU A 22 2.44 -15.63 7.96
N ARG A 23 2.22 -16.84 8.49
CA ARG A 23 3.33 -17.66 9.02
C ARG A 23 4.33 -18.05 7.93
N GLN A 24 3.86 -18.38 6.74
CA GLN A 24 4.71 -18.69 5.58
C GLN A 24 5.52 -17.46 5.11
N GLU A 25 4.95 -16.24 5.28
CA GLU A 25 5.63 -14.97 5.05
C GLU A 25 6.65 -14.59 6.15
N GLY A 26 6.84 -15.45 7.17
CA GLY A 26 7.86 -15.30 8.22
C GLY A 26 7.38 -14.56 9.48
N PHE A 27 6.08 -14.31 9.63
CA PHE A 27 5.52 -13.65 10.81
C PHE A 27 5.19 -14.66 11.93
N GLN A 28 5.34 -14.24 13.17
CA GLN A 28 4.78 -14.94 14.33
C GLN A 28 3.34 -14.45 14.53
N ILE A 29 2.41 -15.39 14.75
CA ILE A 29 0.98 -15.05 14.82
C ILE A 29 0.41 -15.39 16.19
N ILE A 30 -0.28 -14.41 16.76
CA ILE A 30 -1.16 -14.51 17.93
C ILE A 30 -2.56 -14.16 17.44
N THR A 31 -3.59 -14.79 17.97
CA THR A 31 -4.99 -14.57 17.55
C THR A 31 -5.84 -14.14 18.74
N ALA A 32 -6.89 -13.37 18.49
CA ALA A 32 -7.93 -13.03 19.45
C ALA A 32 -9.29 -13.01 18.75
N ALA A 33 -10.35 -13.41 19.47
CA ALA A 33 -11.70 -13.47 18.94
C ALA A 33 -12.60 -12.33 19.46
N THR A 34 -12.16 -11.57 20.45
CA THR A 34 -12.92 -10.44 21.03
C THR A 34 -12.01 -9.22 21.25
N GLY A 35 -12.60 -8.03 21.33
CA GLY A 35 -11.86 -6.81 21.63
C GLY A 35 -11.16 -6.84 22.99
N THR A 36 -11.80 -7.42 23.99
CA THR A 36 -11.24 -7.56 25.35
C THR A 36 -10.02 -8.47 25.35
N GLU A 37 -10.10 -9.62 24.66
CA GLU A 37 -8.98 -10.55 24.49
C GLU A 37 -7.83 -9.89 23.72
N ALA A 38 -8.15 -9.10 22.69
CA ALA A 38 -7.15 -8.38 21.88
C ALA A 38 -6.34 -7.41 22.74
N LEU A 39 -6.98 -6.61 23.62
CA LEU A 39 -6.31 -5.69 24.52
C LEU A 39 -5.41 -6.42 25.53
N ALA A 40 -5.87 -7.53 26.11
CA ALA A 40 -5.08 -8.35 27.01
C ALA A 40 -3.83 -8.91 26.31
N LYS A 41 -4.01 -9.54 25.16
CA LYS A 41 -2.90 -10.10 24.36
C LYS A 41 -1.94 -9.04 23.84
N ALA A 42 -2.43 -7.88 23.42
CA ALA A 42 -1.57 -6.77 23.01
C ALA A 42 -0.64 -6.30 24.14
N ARG A 43 -1.13 -6.24 25.38
CA ARG A 43 -0.33 -5.88 26.55
C ARG A 43 0.70 -6.95 26.92
N ASP A 44 0.28 -8.22 26.92
CA ASP A 44 1.11 -9.35 27.38
C ASP A 44 2.20 -9.71 26.38
N PHE A 45 1.88 -9.73 25.09
CA PHE A 45 2.79 -10.19 24.03
C PHE A 45 3.48 -9.05 23.25
N LYS A 46 3.01 -7.80 23.40
CA LYS A 46 3.56 -6.61 22.73
C LYS A 46 3.81 -6.84 21.23
N PRO A 47 2.77 -7.17 20.45
CA PRO A 47 2.93 -7.42 19.03
C PRO A 47 3.48 -6.18 18.31
N SER A 48 4.17 -6.40 17.18
CA SER A 48 4.65 -5.32 16.32
C SER A 48 3.51 -4.66 15.55
N LEU A 49 2.43 -5.42 15.24
CA LEU A 49 1.29 -4.94 14.49
C LEU A 49 0.03 -5.74 14.85
N VAL A 50 -1.11 -5.06 14.84
CA VAL A 50 -2.45 -5.64 15.06
C VAL A 50 -3.23 -5.53 13.77
N ILE A 51 -3.80 -6.64 13.29
CA ILE A 51 -4.80 -6.69 12.24
C ILE A 51 -6.14 -6.84 12.96
N LEU A 52 -7.01 -5.87 12.81
CA LEU A 52 -8.15 -5.65 13.68
C LEU A 52 -9.43 -5.55 12.89
N ASP A 53 -10.35 -6.50 13.08
CA ASP A 53 -11.70 -6.33 12.52
C ASP A 53 -12.43 -5.19 13.22
N TRP A 54 -13.21 -4.47 12.44
CA TRP A 54 -14.09 -3.41 12.92
C TRP A 54 -15.23 -3.96 13.78
N MET A 55 -15.84 -5.06 13.31
CA MET A 55 -17.03 -5.65 13.93
C MET A 55 -16.65 -6.78 14.87
N LEU A 56 -16.35 -6.45 16.10
CA LEU A 56 -16.04 -7.42 17.14
C LEU A 56 -17.14 -7.46 18.21
N PRO A 57 -17.36 -8.61 18.85
CA PRO A 57 -18.24 -8.69 20.00
C PRO A 57 -17.61 -8.02 21.23
N GLU A 58 -18.44 -7.60 22.18
CA GLU A 58 -18.09 -6.94 23.46
C GLU A 58 -17.53 -5.52 23.26
N LEU A 59 -16.39 -5.37 22.59
CA LEU A 59 -15.70 -4.12 22.36
C LEU A 59 -15.38 -4.01 20.88
N SER A 60 -15.93 -3.01 20.20
CA SER A 60 -15.70 -2.81 18.75
C SER A 60 -14.22 -2.56 18.41
N GLY A 61 -13.81 -2.90 17.17
CA GLY A 61 -12.44 -2.66 16.73
C GLY A 61 -12.01 -1.20 16.84
N ILE A 62 -12.93 -0.24 16.68
CA ILE A 62 -12.65 1.19 16.90
C ILE A 62 -12.29 1.48 18.34
N GLU A 63 -13.03 0.94 19.29
CA GLU A 63 -12.76 1.11 20.71
C GLU A 63 -11.44 0.47 21.09
N VAL A 64 -11.17 -0.75 20.57
CA VAL A 64 -9.86 -1.43 20.74
C VAL A 64 -8.73 -0.54 20.21
N CYS A 65 -8.88 0.02 19.01
CA CYS A 65 -7.89 0.92 18.41
C CYS A 65 -7.63 2.14 19.29
N ARG A 66 -8.67 2.81 19.79
CA ARG A 66 -8.55 3.94 20.71
C ARG A 66 -7.82 3.57 22.00
N GLU A 67 -8.14 2.44 22.61
CA GLU A 67 -7.47 1.98 23.83
C GLU A 67 -6.00 1.65 23.59
N LEU A 68 -5.67 0.99 22.50
CA LEU A 68 -4.28 0.70 22.11
C LEU A 68 -3.49 2.00 21.91
N ARG A 69 -4.06 3.02 21.31
CA ARG A 69 -3.39 4.32 21.08
C ARG A 69 -3.11 5.11 22.35
N LYS A 70 -3.87 4.89 23.43
CA LYS A 70 -3.58 5.55 24.72
C LYS A 70 -2.28 5.08 25.36
N SER A 71 -1.88 3.82 25.09
CA SER A 71 -0.78 3.18 25.81
C SER A 71 0.35 2.65 24.91
N SER A 72 0.16 2.63 23.59
CA SER A 72 1.14 2.04 22.68
C SER A 72 1.15 2.70 21.29
N ARG A 73 2.28 2.53 20.60
CA ARG A 73 2.44 2.91 19.19
C ARG A 73 2.44 1.68 18.26
N VAL A 74 1.81 0.57 18.69
CA VAL A 74 1.72 -0.64 17.88
C VAL A 74 1.09 -0.34 16.51
N GLY A 75 1.56 -0.94 15.43
CA GLY A 75 0.92 -0.81 14.11
C GLY A 75 -0.51 -1.33 14.14
N ILE A 76 -1.46 -0.64 13.52
CA ILE A 76 -2.85 -1.09 13.45
C ILE A 76 -3.33 -1.00 12.02
N ILE A 77 -3.73 -2.14 11.45
CA ILE A 77 -4.46 -2.23 10.19
C ILE A 77 -5.90 -2.63 10.51
N MET A 78 -6.84 -1.73 10.20
CA MET A 78 -8.26 -2.05 10.32
C MET A 78 -8.73 -2.86 9.12
N VAL A 79 -9.46 -3.94 9.36
CA VAL A 79 -10.08 -4.77 8.31
C VAL A 79 -11.59 -4.78 8.51
N THR A 80 -12.39 -4.57 7.46
CA THR A 80 -13.83 -4.47 7.61
C THR A 80 -14.59 -4.85 6.35
N ALA A 81 -15.84 -5.30 6.52
CA ALA A 81 -16.79 -5.49 5.41
C ALA A 81 -17.49 -4.19 4.98
N ARG A 82 -17.30 -3.07 5.71
CA ARG A 82 -17.94 -1.79 5.40
C ARG A 82 -17.16 -1.00 4.35
N ILE A 83 -17.89 -0.47 3.36
CA ILE A 83 -17.36 0.19 2.15
C ILE A 83 -17.58 1.72 2.20
N GLU A 84 -18.31 2.26 3.19
CA GLU A 84 -18.63 3.68 3.21
C GLU A 84 -17.37 4.54 3.43
N GLU A 85 -17.22 5.62 2.62
CA GLU A 85 -16.08 6.54 2.71
C GLU A 85 -15.96 7.19 4.09
N THR A 86 -17.10 7.43 4.76
CA THR A 86 -17.17 7.92 6.13
C THR A 86 -16.51 6.98 7.15
N ASP A 87 -16.65 5.67 6.96
CA ASP A 87 -16.04 4.68 7.86
C ASP A 87 -14.51 4.64 7.74
N LYS A 88 -13.98 4.84 6.53
CA LYS A 88 -12.52 4.97 6.30
C LYS A 88 -11.93 6.19 6.99
N LEU A 89 -12.62 7.32 6.93
CA LEU A 89 -12.19 8.55 7.61
C LEU A 89 -12.21 8.37 9.12
N ILE A 90 -13.27 7.76 9.67
CA ILE A 90 -13.37 7.47 11.10
C ILE A 90 -12.25 6.52 11.56
N GLY A 91 -11.93 5.47 10.79
CA GLY A 91 -10.85 4.52 11.12
C GLY A 91 -9.48 5.19 11.21
N LEU A 92 -9.18 6.11 10.28
CA LEU A 92 -7.91 6.87 10.26
C LEU A 92 -7.89 7.95 11.35
N GLU A 93 -8.99 8.66 11.61
CA GLU A 93 -9.11 9.65 12.69
C GLU A 93 -8.91 9.01 14.07
N VAL A 94 -9.31 7.75 14.24
CA VAL A 94 -9.14 6.98 15.49
C VAL A 94 -7.68 6.56 15.69
N GLY A 95 -6.83 6.69 14.67
CA GLY A 95 -5.40 6.45 14.74
C GLY A 95 -4.95 5.11 14.18
N ALA A 96 -5.72 4.46 13.31
CA ALA A 96 -5.23 3.33 12.54
C ALA A 96 -4.15 3.77 11.53
N ASP A 97 -3.17 2.91 11.27
CA ASP A 97 -2.07 3.20 10.34
C ASP A 97 -2.43 2.85 8.90
N ASP A 98 -3.38 1.94 8.70
CA ASP A 98 -3.92 1.56 7.39
C ASP A 98 -5.33 0.97 7.55
N TYR A 99 -6.04 0.86 6.44
CA TYR A 99 -7.41 0.38 6.34
C TYR A 99 -7.60 -0.51 5.12
N MET A 100 -8.31 -1.63 5.29
CA MET A 100 -8.55 -2.60 4.23
C MET A 100 -9.99 -3.08 4.25
N THR A 101 -10.62 -3.24 3.09
CA THR A 101 -11.98 -3.76 2.96
C THR A 101 -11.99 -5.25 2.61
N LYS A 102 -12.90 -6.01 3.23
CA LYS A 102 -13.23 -7.39 2.82
C LYS A 102 -14.14 -7.36 1.56
N PRO A 103 -13.92 -8.21 0.52
CA PRO A 103 -12.86 -9.22 0.44
C PRO A 103 -11.50 -8.63 0.03
N PHE A 104 -10.41 -9.19 0.55
CA PHE A 104 -9.04 -8.76 0.25
C PHE A 104 -8.14 -9.93 -0.17
N SER A 105 -7.05 -9.59 -0.83
CA SER A 105 -6.00 -10.55 -1.17
C SER A 105 -4.99 -10.68 -0.04
N LEU A 106 -4.58 -11.92 0.29
CA LEU A 106 -3.54 -12.16 1.31
C LEU A 106 -2.19 -11.51 0.93
N ARG A 107 -1.89 -11.42 -0.37
CA ARG A 107 -0.69 -10.72 -0.87
C ARG A 107 -0.77 -9.22 -0.60
N GLU A 108 -1.93 -8.61 -0.79
CA GLU A 108 -2.17 -7.20 -0.47
C GLU A 108 -2.01 -6.97 1.03
N LEU A 109 -2.64 -7.81 1.88
CA LEU A 109 -2.50 -7.73 3.32
C LEU A 109 -1.02 -7.79 3.75
N ALA A 110 -0.24 -8.76 3.23
CA ALA A 110 1.18 -8.87 3.56
C ALA A 110 2.00 -7.64 3.12
N ALA A 111 1.69 -7.06 1.97
CA ALA A 111 2.35 -5.83 1.50
C ALA A 111 2.06 -4.65 2.43
N ARG A 112 0.80 -4.48 2.86
CA ARG A 112 0.38 -3.44 3.82
C ARG A 112 1.01 -3.62 5.19
N ILE A 113 1.06 -4.86 5.71
CA ILE A 113 1.75 -5.20 6.97
C ILE A 113 3.21 -4.74 6.90
N ARG A 114 3.94 -5.11 5.85
CA ARG A 114 5.35 -4.71 5.68
C ARG A 114 5.50 -3.18 5.62
N SER A 115 4.60 -2.50 4.93
CA SER A 115 4.61 -1.04 4.83
C SER A 115 4.40 -0.37 6.18
N VAL A 116 3.44 -0.84 7.00
CA VAL A 116 3.21 -0.30 8.35
C VAL A 116 4.41 -0.57 9.26
N LEU A 117 4.90 -1.82 9.31
CA LEU A 117 6.05 -2.18 10.16
C LEU A 117 7.28 -1.34 9.83
N ARG A 118 7.60 -1.17 8.56
CA ARG A 118 8.72 -0.34 8.10
C ARG A 118 8.60 1.12 8.58
N ARG A 119 7.42 1.72 8.49
CA ARG A 119 7.16 3.09 9.01
C ARG A 119 7.39 3.18 10.52
N MET A 120 7.06 2.13 11.26
CA MET A 120 7.16 2.11 12.73
C MET A 120 8.59 1.90 13.23
N GLU A 121 9.41 1.15 12.52
CA GLU A 121 10.81 0.90 12.89
C GLU A 121 11.72 2.13 12.74
N GLY A 122 11.14 3.28 12.38
CA GLY A 122 11.93 4.48 12.13
C GLY A 122 12.82 4.32 10.89
N GLY A 123 12.45 3.38 10.02
CA GLY A 123 12.99 3.30 8.67
C GLY A 123 12.87 4.69 8.07
N SER A 124 14.01 5.32 7.83
CA SER A 124 14.05 6.69 7.37
C SER A 124 13.15 6.81 6.14
N VAL A 125 12.47 7.93 6.01
CA VAL A 125 11.67 8.31 4.83
C VAL A 125 12.44 8.09 3.51
N SER A 126 13.76 7.91 3.60
CA SER A 126 14.66 7.62 2.49
C SER A 126 14.56 6.20 1.90
N GLU A 127 14.03 5.18 2.61
CA GLU A 127 13.92 3.81 2.05
C GLU A 127 12.66 3.60 1.20
N ASP A 128 11.63 4.44 1.38
CA ASP A 128 10.42 4.45 0.54
C ASP A 128 10.51 5.41 -0.66
N LEU A 129 11.61 6.14 -0.74
CA LEU A 129 11.84 7.07 -1.84
C LEU A 129 12.59 6.36 -2.97
N LEU A 130 11.90 6.18 -4.08
CA LEU A 130 12.50 5.71 -5.31
C LEU A 130 13.17 6.89 -6.00
N GLU A 131 14.48 7.05 -5.79
CA GLU A 131 15.26 8.09 -6.46
C GLU A 131 15.61 7.63 -7.89
N ARG A 132 15.29 8.46 -8.87
CA ARG A 132 15.50 8.22 -10.29
C ARG A 132 15.97 9.49 -10.98
N GLY A 133 17.28 9.75 -10.88
CA GLY A 133 17.86 11.01 -11.33
C GLY A 133 17.25 12.19 -10.56
N GLU A 134 16.59 13.10 -11.25
CA GLU A 134 15.94 14.27 -10.63
C GLU A 134 14.55 13.99 -10.06
N LEU A 135 14.02 12.77 -10.25
CA LEU A 135 12.72 12.36 -9.71
C LEU A 135 12.89 11.62 -8.39
N THR A 136 12.02 11.95 -7.44
CA THR A 136 11.85 11.23 -6.18
C THR A 136 10.39 10.78 -6.11
N ILE A 137 10.14 9.50 -5.94
CA ILE A 137 8.80 8.89 -5.92
C ILE A 137 8.61 8.22 -4.57
N SER A 138 7.56 8.56 -3.85
CA SER A 138 7.13 7.86 -2.65
C SER A 138 5.90 7.02 -2.95
N GLU A 139 6.07 5.70 -2.89
CA GLU A 139 4.96 4.76 -3.07
C GLU A 139 3.93 4.89 -1.95
N THR A 140 4.40 5.03 -0.71
CA THR A 140 3.55 5.11 0.48
C THR A 140 2.72 6.38 0.56
N GLN A 141 3.27 7.52 0.09
CA GLN A 141 2.57 8.80 0.07
C GLN A 141 1.80 9.02 -1.24
N CYS A 142 1.99 8.16 -2.25
CA CYS A 142 1.49 8.38 -3.61
C CYS A 142 1.89 9.75 -4.18
N ARG A 143 3.12 10.19 -3.91
CA ARG A 143 3.65 11.51 -4.30
C ARG A 143 4.91 11.39 -5.14
N VAL A 144 5.10 12.38 -5.99
CA VAL A 144 6.28 12.49 -6.86
C VAL A 144 6.84 13.90 -6.76
N TRP A 145 8.16 14.01 -6.68
CA TRP A 145 8.87 15.29 -6.74
C TRP A 145 9.89 15.27 -7.87
N LYS A 146 10.08 16.41 -8.53
CA LYS A 146 11.18 16.66 -9.44
C LYS A 146 12.02 17.82 -8.90
N ARG A 147 13.31 17.60 -8.68
CA ARG A 147 14.20 18.62 -8.08
C ARG A 147 13.65 19.20 -6.77
N GLY A 148 12.99 18.36 -5.97
CA GLY A 148 12.37 18.76 -4.70
C GLY A 148 11.01 19.47 -4.82
N GLN A 149 10.49 19.74 -6.02
CA GLN A 149 9.16 20.29 -6.25
C GLN A 149 8.14 19.18 -6.49
N GLU A 150 7.04 19.20 -5.74
CA GLU A 150 5.97 18.21 -5.88
C GLU A 150 5.25 18.32 -7.22
N ILE A 151 5.06 17.19 -7.88
CA ILE A 151 4.35 17.04 -9.15
C ILE A 151 3.00 16.38 -8.89
N GLN A 152 1.92 17.04 -9.29
CA GLN A 152 0.57 16.49 -9.16
C GLN A 152 0.28 15.49 -10.29
N LEU A 153 0.17 14.22 -9.92
CA LEU A 153 -0.26 13.14 -10.79
C LEU A 153 -1.66 12.64 -10.40
N THR A 154 -2.43 12.21 -11.40
CA THR A 154 -3.65 11.44 -11.11
C THR A 154 -3.28 10.04 -10.58
N PRO A 155 -4.19 9.32 -9.89
CA PRO A 155 -3.89 7.96 -9.40
C PRO A 155 -3.39 7.00 -10.50
N THR A 156 -3.99 7.05 -11.69
CA THR A 156 -3.55 6.25 -12.85
C THR A 156 -2.16 6.64 -13.34
N GLU A 157 -1.90 7.94 -13.48
CA GLU A 157 -0.57 8.45 -13.88
C GLU A 157 0.50 8.05 -12.86
N PHE A 158 0.19 8.12 -11.57
CA PHE A 158 1.09 7.70 -10.51
C PHE A 158 1.41 6.20 -10.58
N LYS A 159 0.40 5.32 -10.71
CA LYS A 159 0.58 3.87 -10.83
C LYS A 159 1.43 3.50 -12.05
N LEU A 160 1.19 4.14 -13.19
CA LEU A 160 1.97 3.93 -14.42
C LEU A 160 3.43 4.36 -14.24
N LEU A 161 3.67 5.54 -13.68
CA LEU A 161 5.02 6.03 -13.42
C LEU A 161 5.75 5.12 -12.43
N LEU A 162 5.11 4.72 -11.34
CA LEU A 162 5.66 3.82 -10.34
C LEU A 162 6.03 2.47 -10.94
N THR A 163 5.15 1.88 -11.76
CA THR A 163 5.40 0.60 -12.46
C THR A 163 6.66 0.68 -13.31
N LEU A 164 6.80 1.75 -14.10
CA LEU A 164 7.96 1.96 -14.97
C LEU A 164 9.24 2.23 -14.17
N ALA A 165 9.17 3.12 -13.17
CA ALA A 165 10.32 3.54 -12.39
C ALA A 165 10.80 2.47 -11.40
N SER A 166 9.96 1.52 -10.98
CA SER A 166 10.34 0.43 -10.09
C SER A 166 11.36 -0.52 -10.73
N ARG A 167 11.33 -0.66 -12.07
CA ARG A 167 12.25 -1.54 -12.82
C ARG A 167 12.83 -0.83 -14.05
N PRO A 168 13.79 0.09 -13.86
CA PRO A 168 14.42 0.81 -14.96
C PRO A 168 15.04 -0.16 -15.99
N GLY A 169 14.94 0.19 -17.27
CA GLY A 169 15.44 -0.63 -18.38
C GLY A 169 14.49 -1.73 -18.84
N VAL A 170 13.48 -2.11 -18.04
CA VAL A 170 12.46 -3.10 -18.45
C VAL A 170 11.45 -2.44 -19.38
N VAL A 171 11.15 -3.10 -20.49
CA VAL A 171 10.14 -2.67 -21.45
C VAL A 171 8.79 -3.26 -21.06
N TYR A 172 7.79 -2.41 -20.90
CA TYR A 172 6.41 -2.79 -20.66
C TYR A 172 5.57 -2.53 -21.90
N SER A 173 4.77 -3.50 -22.32
CA SER A 173 3.77 -3.28 -23.35
C SER A 173 2.67 -2.34 -22.86
N ARG A 174 1.92 -1.74 -23.79
CA ARG A 174 0.77 -0.89 -23.48
C ARG A 174 -0.25 -1.61 -22.60
N LEU A 175 -0.53 -2.86 -22.95
CA LEU A 175 -1.46 -3.70 -22.20
C LEU A 175 -0.96 -3.98 -20.77
N GLN A 176 0.32 -4.32 -20.58
CA GLN A 176 0.90 -4.55 -19.26
C GLN A 176 0.83 -3.30 -18.37
N LEU A 177 1.05 -2.11 -18.95
CA LEU A 177 0.94 -0.86 -18.21
C LEU A 177 -0.50 -0.58 -17.78
N LEU A 178 -1.48 -0.79 -18.67
CA LEU A 178 -2.89 -0.61 -18.32
C LEU A 178 -3.35 -1.60 -17.25
N GLN A 179 -2.95 -2.86 -17.35
CA GLN A 179 -3.24 -3.88 -16.33
C GLN A 179 -2.64 -3.56 -14.96
N ALA A 180 -1.45 -2.96 -14.92
CA ALA A 180 -0.81 -2.55 -13.68
C ALA A 180 -1.48 -1.33 -13.02
N ALA A 181 -2.13 -0.47 -13.81
CA ALA A 181 -2.72 0.79 -13.35
C ALA A 181 -4.23 0.70 -13.05
N MET A 182 -4.94 -0.22 -13.71
CA MET A 182 -6.40 -0.35 -13.67
C MET A 182 -6.78 -1.78 -13.29
N GLU A 183 -7.25 -1.98 -12.08
CA GLU A 183 -7.57 -3.30 -11.53
C GLU A 183 -8.84 -3.92 -12.10
N ASP A 184 -9.79 -3.15 -12.68
CA ASP A 184 -11.16 -3.64 -13.01
C ASP A 184 -11.74 -3.27 -14.39
N ASP A 185 -11.06 -2.54 -15.28
CA ASP A 185 -11.63 -2.13 -16.58
C ASP A 185 -10.90 -2.76 -17.78
N ILE A 186 -11.37 -3.95 -18.19
CA ILE A 186 -10.81 -4.74 -19.31
C ILE A 186 -11.12 -4.11 -20.70
N HIS A 187 -11.83 -3.01 -20.78
CA HIS A 187 -12.24 -2.37 -22.04
C HIS A 187 -11.40 -1.19 -22.50
N ASN A 188 -10.18 -1.04 -21.97
CA ASN A 188 -9.32 0.07 -22.36
C ASN A 188 -8.55 -0.21 -23.65
N ASP A 189 -8.86 0.58 -24.70
CA ASP A 189 -8.09 0.68 -25.92
C ASP A 189 -6.61 0.99 -25.58
N GLU A 190 -5.66 0.29 -26.20
CA GLU A 190 -4.22 0.50 -26.01
C GLU A 190 -3.78 1.96 -26.21
N ARG A 191 -4.54 2.75 -26.95
CA ARG A 191 -4.36 4.22 -27.13
C ARG A 191 -4.48 4.99 -25.81
N THR A 192 -5.18 4.44 -24.82
CA THR A 192 -5.30 5.05 -23.49
C THR A 192 -3.96 5.11 -22.76
N ALA A 193 -3.10 4.09 -22.92
CA ALA A 193 -1.74 4.09 -22.37
C ALA A 193 -0.90 5.24 -22.94
N ASP A 194 -0.94 5.44 -24.27
CA ASP A 194 -0.18 6.51 -24.93
C ASP A 194 -0.61 7.91 -24.45
N ALA A 195 -1.92 8.10 -24.23
CA ALA A 195 -2.46 9.36 -23.71
C ALA A 195 -1.97 9.63 -22.27
N HIS A 196 -1.96 8.59 -21.41
CA HIS A 196 -1.43 8.74 -20.04
C HIS A 196 0.07 8.99 -20.04
N ILE A 197 0.86 8.27 -20.81
CA ILE A 197 2.30 8.48 -20.94
C ILE A 197 2.59 9.91 -21.44
N SER A 198 1.84 10.39 -22.43
CA SER A 198 1.99 11.77 -22.90
C SER A 198 1.72 12.81 -21.79
N ARG A 199 0.70 12.60 -20.94
CA ARG A 199 0.40 13.48 -19.80
C ARG A 199 1.48 13.40 -18.72
N ILE A 200 1.98 12.21 -18.42
CA ILE A 200 3.08 12.02 -17.46
C ILE A 200 4.32 12.76 -17.95
N ARG A 201 4.72 12.57 -19.22
CA ARG A 201 5.87 13.27 -19.80
C ARG A 201 5.76 14.79 -19.69
N LYS A 202 4.58 15.37 -19.97
CA LYS A 202 4.33 16.82 -19.82
C LYS A 202 4.57 17.32 -18.39
N LYS A 203 4.52 16.46 -17.40
CA LYS A 203 4.66 16.80 -15.98
C LYS A 203 6.08 16.55 -15.45
N ILE A 204 6.75 15.49 -15.95
CA ILE A 204 8.03 15.07 -15.41
C ILE A 204 9.24 15.42 -16.29
N GLU A 205 9.06 15.49 -17.62
CA GLU A 205 10.14 15.82 -18.55
C GLU A 205 10.33 17.34 -18.66
N ASP A 206 11.55 17.79 -18.94
CA ASP A 206 11.79 19.19 -19.30
C ASP A 206 11.32 19.48 -20.73
N ASP A 207 11.57 18.54 -21.64
CA ASP A 207 11.02 18.53 -22.99
C ASP A 207 10.27 17.21 -23.25
N PRO A 208 8.93 17.23 -23.34
CA PRO A 208 8.15 16.02 -23.64
C PRO A 208 8.40 15.40 -25.01
N ALA A 209 8.98 16.16 -25.95
CA ALA A 209 9.34 15.67 -27.29
C ALA A 209 10.66 14.90 -27.27
N GLU A 210 11.56 15.29 -26.36
CA GLU A 210 12.84 14.57 -26.12
C GLU A 210 12.91 13.99 -24.71
N PRO A 211 12.01 13.05 -24.36
CA PRO A 211 11.87 12.56 -23.00
C PRO A 211 13.16 11.87 -22.50
N VAL A 212 13.57 12.16 -21.28
CA VAL A 212 14.75 11.60 -20.61
C VAL A 212 14.38 10.41 -19.75
N PHE A 213 13.27 10.48 -19.02
CA PHE A 213 12.84 9.46 -18.07
C PHE A 213 12.09 8.32 -18.73
N ILE A 214 11.03 8.61 -19.49
CA ILE A 214 10.20 7.58 -20.11
C ILE A 214 10.47 7.52 -21.60
N LYS A 215 11.15 6.47 -22.06
CA LYS A 215 11.46 6.24 -23.49
C LYS A 215 10.39 5.40 -24.17
N THR A 216 10.11 5.71 -25.44
CA THR A 216 9.32 4.86 -26.32
C THR A 216 10.21 3.79 -26.94
N VAL A 217 9.82 2.53 -26.82
CA VAL A 217 10.44 1.42 -27.53
C VAL A 217 9.49 1.03 -28.67
N TYR A 218 9.80 1.48 -29.88
CA TYR A 218 8.93 1.32 -31.05
C TYR A 218 8.56 -0.14 -31.30
N GLY A 219 7.28 -0.41 -31.48
CA GLY A 219 6.74 -1.76 -31.65
C GLY A 219 6.55 -2.57 -30.35
N PHE A 220 7.11 -2.12 -29.20
CA PHE A 220 7.05 -2.87 -27.95
C PHE A 220 6.32 -2.14 -26.82
N GLY A 221 6.46 -0.82 -26.68
CA GLY A 221 5.82 -0.05 -25.60
C GLY A 221 6.73 1.01 -25.00
N TYR A 222 6.87 1.01 -23.67
CA TYR A 222 7.60 2.03 -22.90
C TYR A 222 8.54 1.42 -21.89
N ARG A 223 9.61 2.13 -21.57
CA ARG A 223 10.53 1.80 -20.47
C ARG A 223 10.93 3.07 -19.73
N PHE A 224 11.27 2.92 -18.47
CA PHE A 224 11.98 3.96 -17.71
C PHE A 224 13.49 3.82 -17.96
N GLU A 225 14.20 4.94 -18.14
CA GLU A 225 15.64 4.90 -18.41
C GLU A 225 16.42 4.55 -17.12
N GLN A 226 17.52 3.81 -17.25
CA GLN A 226 18.31 3.36 -16.08
C GLN A 226 19.11 4.49 -15.44
N GLN A 227 19.55 5.43 -16.25
CA GLN A 227 20.25 6.66 -15.81
C GLN A 227 19.71 7.82 -16.66
N PRO A 228 18.66 8.50 -16.19
CA PRO A 228 18.15 9.68 -16.87
C PRO A 228 19.06 10.88 -16.66
#